data_08d947a668e95d5edcda9b3566616e12
#
_entry.id   08d947a668e95d5edcda9b3566616e12
#
_cell.length_a   1.000
_cell.length_b   1.000
_cell.length_c   1.000
_cell.angle_alpha   90.00
_cell.angle_beta   90.00
_cell.angle_gamma   90.00
#
_symmetry.space_group_name_H-M   'P 1'
#
loop_
_entity.id
_entity.type
_entity.pdbx_description
1 polymer ?
#
loop_
_entity_poly.entity_id
_entity_poly.type
_entity_poly.pdbx_seq_one_letter_code
_entity_poly.pdbx_strand_id
1 'polypeptide(L)'
;MFAMARLRLPAALIITSALAALLALVAFSPAAQANHSWGKYHWARTSNPFTLELGNNVTSGWSSYLSTSSSQWTQSSVLNTMVDSGGTTGAACNPTSGRVEVCNAAYGQNGWLGLAQIWIYRPRHIYQGTTKLNDTYFNTPQYNTPAWRQFVMCQEVGHTFGLDHQDETFNNPNLGSCMDYTNDPDGGAGGASATDPPNL
;
A
#
# COMPACT_ATOMS: atom_id res chain seq x y z
N MET A 1 41.01 34.69 53.99
CA MET A 1 39.92 33.75 54.10
C MET A 1 38.88 34.12 53.03
N PHE A 2 38.90 33.49 51.89
CA PHE A 2 37.93 33.77 50.81
C PHE A 2 36.82 32.70 50.83
N ALA A 3 35.57 33.10 51.07
CA ALA A 3 34.44 32.21 51.05
C ALA A 3 33.95 32.01 49.60
N MET A 4 33.99 30.77 49.08
CA MET A 4 33.39 30.39 47.80
C MET A 4 31.89 30.20 47.97
N ALA A 5 31.09 31.07 47.35
CA ALA A 5 29.67 30.90 47.24
C ALA A 5 29.36 29.83 46.18
N ARG A 6 28.74 28.72 46.58
CA ARG A 6 28.24 27.69 45.63
C ARG A 6 26.86 28.10 45.16
N LEU A 7 26.75 28.42 43.88
CA LEU A 7 25.47 28.68 43.23
C LEU A 7 24.74 27.33 43.04
N ARG A 8 23.63 27.09 43.75
CA ARG A 8 22.76 25.95 43.56
C ARG A 8 21.69 26.33 42.55
N LEU A 9 21.77 25.84 41.32
CA LEU A 9 20.69 25.93 40.36
C LEU A 9 19.52 25.06 40.81
N PRO A 10 18.27 25.54 40.78
CA PRO A 10 17.12 24.76 41.21
C PRO A 10 16.82 23.62 40.20
N ALA A 11 16.64 22.42 40.74
CA ALA A 11 16.37 21.21 39.97
C ALA A 11 15.13 21.31 39.03
N ALA A 12 14.24 22.23 39.29
CA ALA A 12 13.04 22.52 38.49
C ALA A 12 13.36 23.02 37.06
N LEU A 13 14.49 23.72 36.86
CA LEU A 13 14.87 24.24 35.54
C LEU A 13 15.39 23.12 34.58
N ILE A 14 15.92 22.03 35.13
CA ILE A 14 16.45 20.91 34.33
C ILE A 14 15.33 20.03 33.82
N ILE A 15 14.25 19.87 34.59
CA ILE A 15 13.10 19.02 34.21
C ILE A 15 12.28 19.67 33.09
N THR A 16 12.11 20.99 33.11
CA THR A 16 11.36 21.71 32.08
C THR A 16 12.07 21.73 30.72
N SER A 17 13.41 21.81 30.71
CA SER A 17 14.18 21.77 29.47
C SER A 17 14.22 20.37 28.85
N ALA A 18 14.24 19.29 29.63
CA ALA A 18 14.18 17.92 29.15
C ALA A 18 12.80 17.57 28.53
N LEU A 19 11.71 18.07 29.13
CA LEU A 19 10.35 17.84 28.62
C LEU A 19 10.09 18.61 27.31
N ALA A 20 10.61 19.82 27.17
CA ALA A 20 10.54 20.62 25.95
C ALA A 20 11.34 19.99 24.79
N ALA A 21 12.51 19.40 25.09
CA ALA A 21 13.31 18.68 24.09
C ALA A 21 12.63 17.37 23.63
N LEU A 22 11.94 16.66 24.51
CA LEU A 22 11.19 15.44 24.18
C LEU A 22 9.96 15.73 23.30
N LEU A 23 9.25 16.83 23.58
CA LEU A 23 8.12 17.30 22.78
C LEU A 23 8.54 17.80 21.38
N ALA A 24 9.74 18.39 21.25
CA ALA A 24 10.27 18.82 19.97
C ALA A 24 10.67 17.64 19.06
N LEU A 25 11.08 16.50 19.62
CA LEU A 25 11.41 15.30 18.86
C LEU A 25 10.18 14.61 18.25
N VAL A 26 8.99 14.76 18.85
CA VAL A 26 7.75 14.20 18.31
C VAL A 26 7.18 15.07 17.16
N ALA A 27 7.52 16.35 17.08
CA ALA A 27 7.00 17.28 16.09
C ALA A 27 7.71 17.23 14.73
N PHE A 28 8.82 16.49 14.60
CA PHE A 28 9.60 16.35 13.37
C PHE A 28 9.70 14.90 12.89
N SER A 29 8.62 14.14 13.00
CA SER A 29 8.53 12.93 12.19
C SER A 29 8.40 13.39 10.73
N PRO A 30 9.40 13.15 9.85
CA PRO A 30 9.20 13.42 8.44
C PRO A 30 7.98 12.60 8.01
N ALA A 31 7.00 13.27 7.39
CA ALA A 31 5.93 12.56 6.72
C ALA A 31 6.60 11.59 5.73
N ALA A 32 6.32 10.30 5.85
CA ALA A 32 6.77 9.32 4.89
C ALA A 32 6.21 9.75 3.54
N GLN A 33 7.05 10.34 2.70
CA GLN A 33 6.66 10.70 1.34
C GLN A 33 6.66 9.40 0.54
N ALA A 34 5.48 8.86 0.27
CA ALA A 34 5.28 7.81 -0.72
C ALA A 34 5.62 8.41 -2.11
N ASN A 35 6.90 8.41 -2.47
CA ASN A 35 7.41 9.09 -3.65
C ASN A 35 7.80 8.12 -4.77
N HIS A 36 7.22 6.93 -4.78
CA HIS A 36 7.50 5.90 -5.77
C HIS A 36 6.37 5.84 -6.78
N SER A 37 6.48 6.63 -7.85
CA SER A 37 5.55 6.56 -8.96
C SER A 37 6.12 5.69 -10.08
N TRP A 38 5.38 4.71 -10.53
CA TRP A 38 5.71 3.89 -11.69
C TRP A 38 5.71 4.75 -12.95
N GLY A 39 6.89 5.13 -13.44
CA GLY A 39 7.06 5.90 -14.68
C GLY A 39 6.29 7.23 -14.76
N LYS A 40 5.82 7.77 -13.65
CA LYS A 40 4.92 8.95 -13.56
C LYS A 40 3.54 8.70 -14.18
N TYR A 41 3.12 7.46 -14.33
CA TYR A 41 1.79 7.10 -14.81
C TYR A 41 0.74 7.46 -13.77
N HIS A 42 -0.40 7.95 -14.22
CA HIS A 42 -1.50 8.35 -13.35
C HIS A 42 -2.84 8.36 -14.11
N TRP A 43 -3.93 8.22 -13.40
CA TRP A 43 -5.27 8.43 -13.95
C TRP A 43 -5.51 9.91 -14.22
N ALA A 44 -6.08 10.21 -15.38
CA ALA A 44 -6.51 11.58 -15.68
C ALA A 44 -7.63 12.00 -14.71
N ARG A 45 -7.49 13.14 -14.06
CA ARG A 45 -8.46 13.66 -13.11
C ARG A 45 -8.59 15.19 -13.20
N THR A 46 -9.74 15.70 -12.82
CA THR A 46 -10.04 17.15 -12.78
C THR A 46 -10.30 17.66 -11.36
N SER A 47 -10.40 16.74 -10.38
CA SER A 47 -10.61 17.05 -8.95
C SER A 47 -9.94 16.04 -8.06
N ASN A 48 -9.81 16.36 -6.78
CA ASN A 48 -9.45 15.44 -5.71
C ASN A 48 -10.56 15.46 -4.64
N PRO A 49 -10.97 14.31 -4.07
CA PRO A 49 -10.68 12.99 -4.63
C PRO A 49 -11.41 12.76 -5.95
N PHE A 50 -10.86 11.89 -6.80
CA PHE A 50 -11.60 11.31 -7.93
C PHE A 50 -12.01 9.88 -7.60
N THR A 51 -13.11 9.40 -8.18
CA THR A 51 -13.58 8.02 -7.96
C THR A 51 -13.10 7.11 -9.08
N LEU A 52 -12.55 5.95 -8.69
CA LEU A 52 -12.11 4.90 -9.60
C LEU A 52 -12.82 3.58 -9.24
N GLU A 53 -13.45 2.98 -10.22
CA GLU A 53 -14.16 1.72 -10.05
C GLU A 53 -13.16 0.54 -10.08
N LEU A 54 -13.35 -0.40 -9.14
CA LEU A 54 -12.72 -1.70 -9.10
C LEU A 54 -13.76 -2.77 -9.46
N GLY A 55 -13.68 -3.31 -10.67
CA GLY A 55 -14.57 -4.35 -11.17
C GLY A 55 -14.30 -5.68 -10.48
N ASN A 56 -15.27 -6.18 -9.75
CA ASN A 56 -15.17 -7.42 -8.98
C ASN A 56 -15.39 -8.65 -9.88
N ASN A 57 -14.31 -9.26 -10.33
CA ASN A 57 -14.32 -10.54 -11.04
C ASN A 57 -13.64 -11.65 -10.21
N VAL A 58 -13.56 -11.45 -8.89
CA VAL A 58 -12.93 -12.41 -8.00
C VAL A 58 -13.95 -13.38 -7.41
N THR A 59 -13.48 -14.57 -7.05
CA THR A 59 -14.28 -15.55 -6.31
C THR A 59 -14.56 -15.08 -4.88
N SER A 60 -15.53 -15.72 -4.21
CA SER A 60 -15.88 -15.39 -2.81
C SER A 60 -14.71 -15.47 -1.84
N GLY A 61 -13.70 -16.30 -2.12
CA GLY A 61 -12.48 -16.40 -1.31
C GLY A 61 -11.57 -15.16 -1.38
N TRP A 62 -11.83 -14.25 -2.31
CA TRP A 62 -11.08 -13.02 -2.49
C TRP A 62 -11.89 -11.74 -2.23
N SER A 63 -13.23 -11.84 -2.20
CA SER A 63 -14.11 -10.67 -2.14
C SER A 63 -13.87 -9.79 -0.91
N SER A 64 -13.58 -10.37 0.25
CA SER A 64 -13.28 -9.60 1.47
C SER A 64 -11.97 -8.83 1.35
N TYR A 65 -10.94 -9.41 0.74
CA TYR A 65 -9.65 -8.74 0.52
C TYR A 65 -9.79 -7.57 -0.46
N LEU A 66 -10.57 -7.72 -1.52
CA LEU A 66 -10.87 -6.62 -2.45
C LEU A 66 -11.62 -5.48 -1.74
N SER A 67 -12.65 -5.80 -0.96
CA SER A 67 -13.40 -4.80 -0.20
C SER A 67 -12.53 -4.08 0.83
N THR A 68 -11.65 -4.81 1.53
CA THR A 68 -10.69 -4.24 2.47
C THR A 68 -9.70 -3.32 1.77
N SER A 69 -9.08 -3.76 0.67
CA SER A 69 -8.16 -2.94 -0.11
C SER A 69 -8.83 -1.67 -0.63
N SER A 70 -10.05 -1.78 -1.16
CA SER A 70 -10.82 -0.60 -1.61
C SER A 70 -11.05 0.39 -0.45
N SER A 71 -11.48 -0.08 0.71
CA SER A 71 -11.69 0.76 1.89
C SER A 71 -10.41 1.45 2.35
N GLN A 72 -9.29 0.73 2.34
CA GLN A 72 -7.98 1.25 2.74
C GLN A 72 -7.46 2.31 1.75
N TRP A 73 -7.52 2.05 0.44
CA TRP A 73 -7.09 3.01 -0.58
C TRP A 73 -7.96 4.28 -0.60
N THR A 74 -9.24 4.19 -0.24
CA THR A 74 -10.16 5.33 -0.12
C THR A 74 -9.81 6.28 1.03
N GLN A 75 -8.89 5.92 1.94
CA GLN A 75 -8.36 6.85 2.94
C GLN A 75 -7.50 7.96 2.34
N SER A 76 -7.09 7.82 1.09
CA SER A 76 -6.36 8.84 0.34
C SER A 76 -7.20 10.13 0.17
N SER A 77 -6.57 11.29 0.29
CA SER A 77 -7.20 12.58 -0.03
C SER A 77 -7.36 12.82 -1.53
N VAL A 78 -6.81 11.93 -2.36
CA VAL A 78 -6.74 12.07 -3.83
C VAL A 78 -7.66 11.11 -4.55
N LEU A 79 -7.90 9.91 -3.97
CA LEU A 79 -8.55 8.78 -4.62
C LEU A 79 -9.65 8.20 -3.74
N ASN A 80 -10.84 8.02 -4.30
CA ASN A 80 -11.86 7.13 -3.78
C ASN A 80 -11.94 5.89 -4.67
N THR A 81 -11.87 4.70 -4.11
CA THR A 81 -12.12 3.47 -4.85
C THR A 81 -13.53 2.95 -4.53
N MET A 82 -14.18 2.37 -5.51
CA MET A 82 -15.52 1.79 -5.37
C MET A 82 -15.54 0.40 -6.02
N VAL A 83 -15.89 -0.61 -5.23
CA VAL A 83 -16.07 -1.97 -5.76
C VAL A 83 -17.43 -2.06 -6.44
N ASP A 84 -17.45 -2.48 -7.70
CA ASP A 84 -18.66 -2.68 -8.50
C ASP A 84 -18.59 -4.02 -9.24
N SER A 85 -19.66 -4.39 -9.92
CA SER A 85 -19.75 -5.63 -10.71
C SER A 85 -18.63 -5.68 -11.75
N GLY A 86 -17.98 -6.82 -11.89
CA GLY A 86 -16.92 -7.01 -12.87
C GLY A 86 -17.43 -7.07 -14.31
N GLY A 87 -16.59 -6.63 -15.24
CA GLY A 87 -16.89 -6.62 -16.69
C GLY A 87 -16.28 -7.79 -17.46
N THR A 88 -15.60 -8.73 -16.78
CA THR A 88 -14.88 -9.85 -17.42
C THR A 88 -15.01 -11.13 -16.61
N THR A 89 -14.36 -12.20 -17.05
CA THR A 89 -14.21 -13.42 -16.24
C THR A 89 -12.86 -13.43 -15.53
N GLY A 90 -12.77 -14.09 -14.38
CA GLY A 90 -11.51 -14.21 -13.64
C GLY A 90 -10.35 -14.73 -14.50
N ALA A 91 -10.58 -15.79 -15.29
CA ALA A 91 -9.55 -16.37 -16.15
C ALA A 91 -9.10 -15.45 -17.29
N ALA A 92 -10.01 -14.73 -17.93
CA ALA A 92 -9.69 -13.82 -19.03
C ALA A 92 -9.09 -12.51 -18.53
N CYS A 93 -9.70 -11.94 -17.51
CA CYS A 93 -9.30 -10.65 -16.94
C CYS A 93 -9.04 -9.57 -18.01
N ASN A 94 -9.99 -9.41 -18.93
CA ASN A 94 -9.88 -8.40 -19.97
C ASN A 94 -10.08 -7.01 -19.38
N PRO A 95 -9.31 -6.00 -19.82
CA PRO A 95 -9.45 -4.65 -19.30
C PRO A 95 -10.75 -3.99 -19.81
N THR A 96 -11.31 -3.12 -18.99
CA THR A 96 -12.46 -2.27 -19.32
C THR A 96 -12.04 -0.81 -19.23
N SER A 97 -12.34 -0.02 -20.24
CA SER A 97 -11.99 1.40 -20.26
C SER A 97 -12.61 2.17 -19.09
N GLY A 98 -11.83 3.00 -18.44
CA GLY A 98 -12.26 3.86 -17.34
C GLY A 98 -12.21 3.22 -15.95
N ARG A 99 -11.79 1.96 -15.82
CA ARG A 99 -11.78 1.24 -14.54
C ARG A 99 -10.65 0.22 -14.43
N VAL A 100 -10.52 -0.38 -13.26
CA VAL A 100 -9.62 -1.52 -13.00
C VAL A 100 -10.45 -2.79 -12.85
N GLU A 101 -10.16 -3.83 -13.62
CA GLU A 101 -10.75 -5.15 -13.42
C GLU A 101 -9.87 -5.98 -12.49
N VAL A 102 -10.42 -6.44 -11.38
CA VAL A 102 -9.74 -7.26 -10.38
C VAL A 102 -10.20 -8.70 -10.49
N CYS A 103 -9.28 -9.61 -10.73
CA CYS A 103 -9.56 -10.99 -11.10
C CYS A 103 -8.71 -11.97 -10.30
N ASN A 104 -9.20 -13.19 -10.10
CA ASN A 104 -8.38 -14.32 -9.67
C ASN A 104 -8.68 -15.55 -10.51
N ALA A 105 -7.66 -16.34 -10.78
CA ALA A 105 -7.76 -17.66 -11.39
C ALA A 105 -6.45 -18.44 -11.19
N ALA A 106 -6.46 -19.71 -11.50
CA ALA A 106 -5.25 -20.51 -11.58
C ALA A 106 -4.51 -20.21 -12.91
N TYR A 107 -3.62 -19.23 -12.88
CA TYR A 107 -2.86 -18.78 -14.07
C TYR A 107 -1.61 -19.63 -14.36
N GLY A 108 -1.32 -20.64 -13.54
CA GLY A 108 -0.18 -21.54 -13.69
C GLY A 108 1.05 -21.11 -12.88
N GLN A 109 2.08 -21.96 -12.90
CA GLN A 109 3.37 -21.71 -12.21
C GLN A 109 4.26 -20.83 -13.09
N ASN A 110 4.06 -19.54 -13.04
CA ASN A 110 4.69 -18.55 -13.92
C ASN A 110 5.55 -17.52 -13.17
N GLY A 111 5.78 -17.73 -11.87
CA GLY A 111 6.72 -16.94 -11.08
C GLY A 111 6.14 -15.69 -10.40
N TRP A 112 4.83 -15.40 -10.56
CA TRP A 112 4.20 -14.26 -9.91
C TRP A 112 2.97 -14.66 -9.08
N LEU A 113 2.80 -14.02 -7.92
CA LEU A 113 1.63 -14.16 -7.04
C LEU A 113 0.48 -13.27 -7.51
N GLY A 114 0.80 -12.06 -7.89
CA GLY A 114 -0.08 -11.08 -8.49
C GLY A 114 0.55 -10.45 -9.73
N LEU A 115 -0.26 -9.80 -10.54
CA LEU A 115 0.17 -9.09 -11.74
C LEU A 115 -0.75 -7.92 -12.03
N ALA A 116 -0.23 -6.71 -11.92
CA ALA A 116 -0.90 -5.50 -12.36
C ALA A 116 -0.51 -5.16 -13.80
N GLN A 117 -1.48 -4.76 -14.61
CA GLN A 117 -1.27 -4.24 -15.94
C GLN A 117 -2.03 -2.94 -16.11
N ILE A 118 -1.40 -1.95 -16.73
CA ILE A 118 -2.01 -0.66 -17.04
C ILE A 118 -1.89 -0.36 -18.53
N TRP A 119 -2.88 0.30 -19.08
CA TRP A 119 -2.86 0.81 -20.45
C TRP A 119 -2.85 2.32 -20.40
N ILE A 120 -1.96 2.91 -21.18
CA ILE A 120 -1.65 4.33 -21.15
C ILE A 120 -2.00 4.97 -22.48
N TYR A 121 -2.57 6.16 -22.41
CA TYR A 121 -2.68 7.04 -23.56
C TYR A 121 -2.10 8.42 -23.23
N ARG A 122 -1.61 9.16 -24.23
CA ARG A 122 -1.00 10.50 -24.07
C ARG A 122 -0.01 10.51 -22.90
N PRO A 123 1.19 10.52 -23.10
CA PRO A 123 2.36 9.80 -22.61
C PRO A 123 2.30 9.25 -21.17
N ARG A 124 1.30 9.60 -20.36
CA ARG A 124 1.30 9.21 -18.92
C ARG A 124 -0.07 8.88 -18.33
N HIS A 125 -1.16 9.08 -19.08
CA HIS A 125 -2.49 8.88 -18.52
C HIS A 125 -2.90 7.39 -18.61
N ILE A 126 -3.16 6.79 -17.45
CA ILE A 126 -3.80 5.49 -17.37
C ILE A 126 -5.26 5.66 -17.77
N TYR A 127 -5.80 4.75 -18.57
CA TYR A 127 -7.21 4.76 -18.95
C TYR A 127 -7.93 3.44 -18.69
N GLN A 128 -7.21 2.38 -18.38
CA GLN A 128 -7.74 1.11 -17.90
C GLN A 128 -6.63 0.31 -17.21
N GLY A 129 -7.01 -0.59 -16.32
CA GLY A 129 -6.09 -1.48 -15.62
C GLY A 129 -6.66 -2.85 -15.35
N THR A 130 -5.81 -3.81 -15.06
CA THR A 130 -6.19 -5.13 -14.54
C THR A 130 -5.28 -5.53 -13.40
N THR A 131 -5.86 -6.19 -12.40
CA THR A 131 -5.17 -6.87 -11.30
C THR A 131 -5.49 -8.35 -11.38
N LYS A 132 -4.49 -9.20 -11.46
CA LYS A 132 -4.62 -10.67 -11.49
C LYS A 132 -3.99 -11.28 -10.26
N LEU A 133 -4.71 -12.15 -9.57
CA LEU A 133 -4.26 -12.90 -8.39
C LEU A 133 -4.17 -14.37 -8.76
N ASN A 134 -3.00 -14.97 -8.59
CA ASN A 134 -2.73 -16.31 -9.12
C ASN A 134 -3.04 -17.42 -8.12
N ASP A 135 -4.22 -17.99 -8.22
CA ASP A 135 -4.70 -19.08 -7.36
C ASP A 135 -3.82 -20.33 -7.42
N THR A 136 -2.98 -20.50 -8.45
CA THR A 136 -2.01 -21.59 -8.50
C THR A 136 -1.07 -21.57 -7.29
N TYR A 137 -0.67 -20.38 -6.86
CA TYR A 137 0.15 -20.21 -5.66
C TYR A 137 -0.69 -20.04 -4.40
N PHE A 138 -1.77 -19.25 -4.45
CA PHE A 138 -2.60 -18.99 -3.28
C PHE A 138 -3.38 -20.19 -2.76
N ASN A 139 -3.45 -21.27 -3.51
CA ASN A 139 -3.98 -22.56 -3.06
C ASN A 139 -2.90 -23.47 -2.41
N THR A 140 -1.66 -22.99 -2.28
CA THR A 140 -0.58 -23.68 -1.58
C THR A 140 -0.51 -23.25 -0.11
N PRO A 141 -0.06 -24.11 0.82
CA PRO A 141 0.05 -23.73 2.24
C PRO A 141 0.92 -22.49 2.49
N GLN A 142 1.93 -22.25 1.67
CA GLN A 142 2.85 -21.14 1.82
C GLN A 142 2.16 -19.78 1.65
N TYR A 143 1.26 -19.64 0.67
CA TYR A 143 0.64 -18.36 0.32
C TYR A 143 -0.84 -18.29 0.68
N ASN A 144 -1.43 -19.39 1.16
CA ASN A 144 -2.83 -19.44 1.57
C ASN A 144 -3.03 -18.90 2.99
N THR A 145 -2.58 -17.67 3.24
CA THR A 145 -2.78 -16.96 4.51
C THR A 145 -3.48 -15.63 4.28
N PRO A 146 -4.20 -15.10 5.30
CA PRO A 146 -4.82 -13.78 5.18
C PRO A 146 -3.82 -12.66 4.87
N ALA A 147 -2.63 -12.68 5.48
CA ALA A 147 -1.60 -11.67 5.26
C ALA A 147 -1.12 -11.67 3.80
N TRP A 148 -0.77 -12.83 3.25
CA TRP A 148 -0.36 -12.93 1.85
C TRP A 148 -1.45 -12.49 0.87
N ARG A 149 -2.71 -12.89 1.09
CA ARG A 149 -3.82 -12.48 0.23
C ARG A 149 -4.08 -10.98 0.30
N GLN A 150 -4.07 -10.39 1.50
CA GLN A 150 -4.29 -8.95 1.65
C GLN A 150 -3.13 -8.15 1.09
N PHE A 151 -1.88 -8.56 1.35
CA PHE A 151 -0.68 -7.94 0.83
C PHE A 151 -0.72 -7.84 -0.70
N VAL A 152 -0.86 -8.97 -1.39
CA VAL A 152 -0.82 -8.99 -2.85
C VAL A 152 -2.05 -8.29 -3.46
N MET A 153 -3.24 -8.43 -2.87
CA MET A 153 -4.42 -7.66 -3.31
C MET A 153 -4.18 -6.16 -3.24
N CYS A 154 -3.69 -5.67 -2.11
CA CYS A 154 -3.39 -4.25 -1.90
C CYS A 154 -2.33 -3.74 -2.87
N GLN A 155 -1.23 -4.49 -3.03
CA GLN A 155 -0.09 -4.13 -3.87
C GLN A 155 -0.48 -4.03 -5.35
N GLU A 156 -1.09 -5.07 -5.90
CA GLU A 156 -1.44 -5.12 -7.32
C GLU A 156 -2.52 -4.09 -7.69
N VAL A 157 -3.46 -3.81 -6.78
CA VAL A 157 -4.41 -2.72 -6.94
C VAL A 157 -3.66 -1.38 -6.93
N GLY A 158 -2.71 -1.18 -6.01
CA GLY A 158 -1.88 0.03 -5.93
C GLY A 158 -1.07 0.30 -7.20
N HIS A 159 -0.50 -0.73 -7.81
CA HIS A 159 0.21 -0.60 -9.08
C HIS A 159 -0.70 -0.07 -10.20
N THR A 160 -1.98 -0.45 -10.20
CA THR A 160 -2.93 0.07 -11.21
C THR A 160 -3.23 1.56 -11.05
N PHE A 161 -2.88 2.17 -9.92
CA PHE A 161 -2.99 3.62 -9.69
C PHE A 161 -1.77 4.39 -10.20
N GLY A 162 -0.72 3.68 -10.63
CA GLY A 162 0.55 4.24 -11.08
C GLY A 162 1.61 4.30 -9.98
N LEU A 163 1.45 3.53 -8.90
CA LEU A 163 2.44 3.42 -7.83
C LEU A 163 3.45 2.32 -8.15
N ASP A 164 4.69 2.56 -7.78
CA ASP A 164 5.80 1.61 -7.82
C ASP A 164 6.09 1.06 -6.42
N HIS A 165 6.95 0.07 -6.32
CA HIS A 165 7.42 -0.41 -5.02
C HIS A 165 8.14 0.71 -4.25
N GLN A 166 7.96 0.74 -2.93
CA GLN A 166 8.71 1.62 -2.04
C GLN A 166 10.13 1.10 -1.78
N ASP A 167 10.26 -0.21 -1.80
CA ASP A 167 11.52 -0.94 -1.64
C ASP A 167 11.41 -2.26 -2.43
N GLU A 168 12.51 -2.68 -3.04
CA GLU A 168 12.62 -3.96 -3.75
C GLU A 168 13.52 -4.96 -3.01
N THR A 169 13.94 -4.64 -1.79
CA THR A 169 14.81 -5.48 -0.97
C THR A 169 13.97 -6.51 -0.22
N PHE A 170 13.94 -7.73 -0.69
CA PHE A 170 13.02 -8.79 -0.27
C PHE A 170 13.15 -9.24 1.19
N ASN A 171 14.31 -9.03 1.84
CA ASN A 171 14.65 -9.57 3.16
C ASN A 171 14.98 -8.50 4.22
N ASN A 172 14.63 -7.24 3.98
CA ASN A 172 14.78 -6.18 4.96
C ASN A 172 13.52 -6.08 5.85
N PRO A 173 13.54 -5.30 6.93
CA PRO A 173 12.35 -5.03 7.73
C PRO A 173 11.26 -4.33 6.90
N ASN A 174 10.02 -4.78 7.03
CA ASN A 174 8.89 -4.18 6.33
C ASN A 174 8.72 -2.69 6.65
N LEU A 175 8.44 -1.90 5.63
CA LEU A 175 8.16 -0.46 5.73
C LEU A 175 6.74 -0.16 6.26
N GLY A 176 5.90 -1.17 6.46
CA GLY A 176 4.52 -1.01 6.94
C GLY A 176 3.54 -0.64 5.84
N SER A 177 3.82 -1.04 4.61
CA SER A 177 3.01 -0.72 3.44
C SER A 177 2.99 -1.89 2.47
N CYS A 178 1.86 -2.11 1.80
CA CYS A 178 1.74 -3.14 0.76
C CYS A 178 2.52 -2.80 -0.53
N MET A 179 3.05 -1.59 -0.66
CA MET A 179 3.94 -1.23 -1.77
C MET A 179 5.41 -1.56 -1.47
N ASP A 180 5.70 -2.17 -0.33
CA ASP A 180 6.98 -2.75 0.00
C ASP A 180 7.16 -4.13 -0.65
N TYR A 181 8.40 -4.54 -0.91
CA TYR A 181 8.70 -5.88 -1.42
C TYR A 181 9.14 -6.76 -0.25
N THR A 182 8.35 -7.77 0.10
CA THR A 182 8.61 -8.57 1.30
C THR A 182 8.33 -10.06 1.11
N ASN A 183 9.03 -10.89 1.87
CA ASN A 183 8.75 -12.32 2.02
C ASN A 183 7.96 -12.63 3.30
N ASP A 184 7.62 -11.63 4.10
CA ASP A 184 6.96 -11.74 5.40
C ASP A 184 5.89 -10.65 5.57
N PRO A 185 4.73 -10.74 4.87
CA PRO A 185 3.76 -9.66 4.80
C PRO A 185 3.04 -9.36 6.12
N ASP A 186 3.06 -10.25 7.10
CA ASP A 186 2.53 -10.00 8.45
C ASP A 186 3.58 -9.41 9.41
N GLY A 187 4.84 -9.27 8.94
CA GLY A 187 5.91 -8.65 9.69
C GLY A 187 6.49 -9.51 10.81
N GLY A 188 6.05 -10.75 10.97
CA GLY A 188 6.56 -11.69 11.96
C GLY A 188 6.56 -11.13 13.39
N ALA A 189 7.48 -11.60 14.22
CA ALA A 189 7.59 -11.20 15.61
C ALA A 189 8.23 -9.80 15.74
N GLY A 190 7.41 -8.75 15.70
CA GLY A 190 7.82 -7.36 15.96
C GLY A 190 8.12 -6.52 14.73
N GLY A 191 7.83 -7.03 13.53
CA GLY A 191 7.87 -6.25 12.29
C GLY A 191 6.58 -5.48 12.01
N ALA A 192 6.65 -4.53 11.08
CA ALA A 192 5.48 -3.84 10.56
C ALA A 192 4.73 -4.74 9.56
N SER A 193 3.39 -4.70 9.60
CA SER A 193 2.57 -5.40 8.60
C SER A 193 2.65 -4.68 7.25
N ALA A 194 2.75 -5.44 6.16
CA ALA A 194 2.74 -4.93 4.80
C ALA A 194 1.36 -5.11 4.12
N THR A 195 0.27 -5.15 4.89
CA THR A 195 -1.08 -5.41 4.37
C THR A 195 -1.88 -4.16 4.05
N ASP A 196 -1.39 -2.99 4.41
CA ASP A 196 -2.06 -1.70 4.28
C ASP A 196 -1.39 -0.83 3.20
N PRO A 197 -2.13 0.11 2.55
CA PRO A 197 -1.53 1.11 1.68
C PRO A 197 -0.50 1.98 2.42
N PRO A 198 0.46 2.57 1.69
CA PRO A 198 1.32 3.60 2.28
C PRO A 198 0.48 4.79 2.74
N ASN A 199 0.96 5.50 3.76
CA ASN A 199 0.38 6.78 4.16
C ASN A 199 0.54 7.78 3.00
N LEU A 200 -0.57 8.10 2.31
CA LEU A 200 -0.63 8.99 1.14
C LEU A 200 -1.12 10.39 1.52
#